data_2144624c394b1de9cc31d543f136f59a
#
_entry.id   2144624c394b1de9cc31d543f136f59a
#
_cell.length_a   1.000
_cell.length_b   1.000
_cell.length_c   1.000
_cell.angle_alpha   90.00
_cell.angle_beta   90.00
_cell.angle_gamma   90.00
#
_symmetry.space_group_name_H-M   'P 1'
#
loop_
_entity.id
_entity.type
_entity.pdbx_description
1 polymer ?
#
loop_
_entity_poly.entity_id
_entity_poly.type
_entity_poly.pdbx_seq_one_letter_code
_entity_poly.pdbx_strand_id
1 'polypeptide(L)'
;EPVPTDFREPWLFRVNGSLVVIGFEGHPVPGNAADEQAKNCPDWPDAQEMASTHLAYLALAVVAEEATLVENARTAMKILGSLTRQPNVSAINSAGRLFEPERFRSDVLTMQHSETAFPIFNIVFFGLWQREEDSPLSGYTLGLDRFACPDLEILESPDAPAVIRAQMIAAAMVQITRGAALKDGEVLTLSGTIFKAELKASSAVPGAVTTHLTAIEK
;
A
#
# COMPACT_ATOMS: atom_id res chain seq x y z
N GLU A 1 -11.71 25.29 -14.78
CA GLU A 1 -13.12 24.93 -14.97
C GLU A 1 -13.86 24.99 -13.64
N PRO A 2 -15.13 25.42 -13.62
CA PRO A 2 -15.90 25.45 -12.37
C PRO A 2 -16.09 24.02 -11.86
N VAL A 3 -15.93 23.83 -10.55
CA VAL A 3 -16.19 22.55 -9.88
C VAL A 3 -17.66 22.18 -10.08
N PRO A 4 -17.97 20.97 -10.60
CA PRO A 4 -19.35 20.54 -10.74
C PRO A 4 -20.06 20.55 -9.39
N THR A 5 -21.26 21.07 -9.34
CA THR A 5 -22.10 21.14 -8.13
C THR A 5 -22.98 19.89 -7.98
N ASP A 6 -23.02 19.02 -8.96
CA ASP A 6 -23.73 17.73 -8.90
C ASP A 6 -22.73 16.57 -8.88
N PHE A 7 -22.55 15.95 -7.70
CA PHE A 7 -21.62 14.85 -7.47
C PHE A 7 -22.17 13.47 -7.88
N ARG A 8 -23.25 13.41 -8.65
CA ARG A 8 -23.85 12.13 -9.07
C ARG A 8 -23.04 11.41 -10.15
N GLU A 9 -22.22 12.17 -10.90
CA GLU A 9 -21.32 11.59 -11.88
C GLU A 9 -19.86 11.68 -11.41
N PRO A 10 -19.05 10.65 -11.63
CA PRO A 10 -17.65 10.68 -11.27
C PRO A 10 -16.90 11.74 -12.11
N TRP A 11 -15.94 12.39 -11.49
CA TRP A 11 -15.02 13.29 -12.19
C TRP A 11 -13.98 12.47 -12.93
N LEU A 12 -13.83 12.78 -14.21
CA LEU A 12 -12.85 12.17 -15.09
C LEU A 12 -11.94 13.26 -15.66
N PHE A 13 -10.64 13.11 -15.45
CA PHE A 13 -9.64 13.99 -16.05
C PHE A 13 -8.31 13.26 -16.24
N ARG A 14 -7.45 13.81 -17.11
CA ARG A 14 -6.12 13.28 -17.37
C ARG A 14 -5.06 14.16 -16.76
N VAL A 15 -4.06 13.52 -16.15
CA VAL A 15 -2.89 14.21 -15.59
C VAL A 15 -1.67 13.29 -15.65
N ASN A 16 -0.55 13.81 -16.16
CA ASN A 16 0.72 13.09 -16.21
C ASN A 16 0.63 11.68 -16.86
N GLY A 17 -0.12 11.54 -17.95
CA GLY A 17 -0.30 10.25 -18.64
C GLY A 17 -1.18 9.23 -17.91
N SER A 18 -1.95 9.68 -16.93
CA SER A 18 -2.90 8.86 -16.20
C SER A 18 -4.32 9.39 -16.35
N LEU A 19 -5.30 8.50 -16.50
CA LEU A 19 -6.72 8.80 -16.33
C LEU A 19 -7.08 8.75 -14.84
N VAL A 20 -7.66 9.82 -14.34
CA VAL A 20 -8.12 9.93 -12.94
C VAL A 20 -9.62 9.90 -12.92
N VAL A 21 -10.18 9.09 -12.02
CA VAL A 21 -11.62 8.98 -11.75
C VAL A 21 -11.83 9.21 -10.27
N ILE A 22 -12.68 10.18 -9.91
CA ILE A 22 -13.06 10.46 -8.53
C ILE A 22 -14.58 10.35 -8.44
N GLY A 23 -15.06 9.37 -7.67
CA GLY A 23 -16.47 9.20 -7.34
C GLY A 23 -16.75 9.64 -5.91
N PHE A 24 -17.93 10.21 -5.67
CA PHE A 24 -18.43 10.52 -4.33
C PHE A 24 -19.58 9.60 -3.97
N GLU A 25 -19.51 9.02 -2.78
CA GLU A 25 -20.56 8.19 -2.22
C GLU A 25 -21.07 8.81 -0.91
N GLY A 26 -22.35 9.20 -0.89
CA GLY A 26 -23.02 9.86 0.23
C GLY A 26 -23.46 8.91 1.35
N HIS A 27 -22.74 7.82 1.55
CA HIS A 27 -22.96 6.84 2.61
C HIS A 27 -21.62 6.30 3.11
N PRO A 28 -21.55 5.69 4.30
CA PRO A 28 -20.34 5.07 4.81
C PRO A 28 -19.82 3.93 3.90
N VAL A 29 -18.52 3.65 3.99
CA VAL A 29 -17.90 2.50 3.30
C VAL A 29 -18.64 1.21 3.69
N PRO A 30 -19.12 0.42 2.72
CA PRO A 30 -19.93 -0.78 3.00
C PRO A 30 -19.17 -1.87 3.76
N GLY A 31 -19.90 -2.67 4.52
CA GLY A 31 -19.45 -3.97 5.02
C GLY A 31 -18.37 -3.93 6.11
N ASN A 32 -18.35 -2.93 6.97
CA ASN A 32 -17.35 -2.77 8.06
C ASN A 32 -15.88 -2.72 7.58
N ALA A 33 -15.64 -2.50 6.28
CA ALA A 33 -14.28 -2.51 5.74
C ALA A 33 -13.40 -1.41 6.37
N ALA A 34 -13.96 -0.24 6.67
CA ALA A 34 -13.23 0.83 7.35
C ALA A 34 -12.82 0.42 8.78
N ASP A 35 -13.72 -0.22 9.53
CA ASP A 35 -13.43 -0.70 10.90
C ASP A 35 -12.35 -1.79 10.91
N GLU A 36 -12.41 -2.72 9.96
CA GLU A 36 -11.37 -3.76 9.83
C GLU A 36 -10.00 -3.16 9.50
N GLN A 37 -9.96 -2.16 8.63
CA GLN A 37 -8.72 -1.47 8.27
C GLN A 37 -8.18 -0.59 9.40
N ALA A 38 -9.05 -0.03 10.23
CA ALA A 38 -8.65 0.72 11.41
C ALA A 38 -7.87 -0.12 12.43
N LYS A 39 -8.15 -1.43 12.50
CA LYS A 39 -7.38 -2.39 13.34
C LYS A 39 -5.91 -2.51 12.91
N ASN A 40 -5.60 -2.19 11.66
CA ASN A 40 -4.23 -2.22 11.11
C ASN A 40 -3.46 -0.91 11.35
N CYS A 41 -3.94 -0.05 12.25
CA CYS A 41 -3.40 1.30 12.49
C CYS A 41 -2.92 1.48 13.94
N PRO A 42 -1.95 0.69 14.44
CA PRO A 42 -1.51 0.78 15.83
C PRO A 42 -0.91 2.15 16.20
N ASP A 43 -0.43 2.88 15.20
CA ASP A 43 0.19 4.20 15.36
C ASP A 43 -0.83 5.35 15.40
N TRP A 44 -2.11 5.07 15.21
CA TRP A 44 -3.19 6.07 15.20
C TRP A 44 -4.34 5.64 16.13
N PRO A 45 -4.32 6.07 17.39
CA PRO A 45 -5.31 5.67 18.39
C PRO A 45 -6.77 5.97 18.00
N ASP A 46 -6.99 7.08 17.28
CA ASP A 46 -8.34 7.54 16.92
C ASP A 46 -8.87 6.87 15.63
N ALA A 47 -8.10 5.98 14.99
CA ALA A 47 -8.47 5.36 13.71
C ALA A 47 -9.84 4.68 13.76
N GLN A 48 -10.16 4.00 14.86
CA GLN A 48 -11.42 3.27 15.01
C GLN A 48 -12.63 4.23 15.20
N GLU A 49 -12.44 5.33 15.91
CA GLU A 49 -13.45 6.38 16.02
C GLU A 49 -13.71 7.03 14.67
N MET A 50 -12.66 7.38 13.93
CA MET A 50 -12.78 7.95 12.59
C MET A 50 -13.45 6.97 11.61
N ALA A 51 -13.14 5.68 11.68
CA ALA A 51 -13.79 4.66 10.87
C ALA A 51 -15.28 4.55 11.16
N SER A 52 -15.68 4.54 12.44
CA SER A 52 -17.08 4.34 12.85
C SER A 52 -17.98 5.56 12.64
N THR A 53 -17.41 6.76 12.55
CA THR A 53 -18.16 8.04 12.48
C THR A 53 -18.21 8.67 11.10
N HIS A 54 -17.51 8.13 10.10
CA HIS A 54 -17.55 8.69 8.74
C HIS A 54 -18.96 8.53 8.12
N LEU A 55 -19.37 9.54 7.36
CA LEU A 55 -20.70 9.62 6.76
C LEU A 55 -20.70 9.36 5.25
N ALA A 56 -19.57 9.55 4.62
CA ALA A 56 -19.41 9.48 3.15
C ALA A 56 -17.96 9.15 2.80
N TYR A 57 -17.71 8.79 1.55
CA TYR A 57 -16.34 8.61 1.08
C TYR A 57 -16.14 9.08 -0.37
N LEU A 58 -14.89 9.37 -0.71
CA LEU A 58 -14.44 9.54 -2.08
C LEU A 58 -13.71 8.28 -2.52
N ALA A 59 -14.11 7.73 -3.66
CA ALA A 59 -13.37 6.66 -4.33
C ALA A 59 -12.46 7.27 -5.39
N LEU A 60 -11.16 6.99 -5.30
CA LEU A 60 -10.16 7.42 -6.28
C LEU A 60 -9.64 6.20 -7.05
N ALA A 61 -9.76 6.24 -8.38
CA ALA A 61 -9.04 5.36 -9.28
C ALA A 61 -8.09 6.18 -10.15
N VAL A 62 -6.86 5.70 -10.30
CA VAL A 62 -5.86 6.29 -11.20
C VAL A 62 -5.35 5.18 -12.10
N VAL A 63 -5.61 5.31 -13.39
CA VAL A 63 -5.31 4.30 -14.41
C VAL A 63 -4.20 4.82 -15.30
N ALA A 64 -3.11 4.06 -15.41
CA ALA A 64 -2.01 4.39 -16.31
C ALA A 64 -2.47 4.21 -17.77
N GLU A 65 -2.35 5.25 -18.58
CA GLU A 65 -2.57 5.22 -20.04
C GLU A 65 -1.21 5.28 -20.77
N GLU A 66 -0.39 6.27 -20.43
CA GLU A 66 0.95 6.49 -20.98
C GLU A 66 2.03 6.50 -19.87
N ALA A 67 1.61 6.72 -18.62
CA ALA A 67 2.50 6.74 -17.46
C ALA A 67 2.96 5.32 -17.09
N THR A 68 4.14 5.22 -16.48
CA THR A 68 4.56 4.00 -15.79
C THR A 68 3.70 3.76 -14.54
N LEU A 69 3.65 2.51 -14.05
CA LEU A 69 2.91 2.20 -12.83
C LEU A 69 3.44 2.98 -11.60
N VAL A 70 4.73 3.26 -11.56
CA VAL A 70 5.34 4.08 -10.49
C VAL A 70 4.89 5.54 -10.58
N GLU A 71 4.87 6.13 -11.77
CA GLU A 71 4.35 7.49 -11.98
C GLU A 71 2.87 7.58 -11.69
N ASN A 72 2.11 6.55 -12.08
CA ASN A 72 0.70 6.41 -11.77
C ASN A 72 0.45 6.40 -10.25
N ALA A 73 1.21 5.59 -9.51
CA ALA A 73 1.14 5.55 -8.06
C ALA A 73 1.52 6.90 -7.42
N ARG A 74 2.57 7.58 -7.92
CA ARG A 74 2.94 8.93 -7.48
C ARG A 74 1.82 9.95 -7.73
N THR A 75 1.15 9.86 -8.87
CA THR A 75 0.01 10.71 -9.22
C THR A 75 -1.15 10.47 -8.24
N ALA A 76 -1.49 9.21 -7.95
CA ALA A 76 -2.50 8.86 -6.97
C ALA A 76 -2.19 9.44 -5.57
N MET A 77 -0.94 9.28 -5.10
CA MET A 77 -0.51 9.83 -3.80
C MET A 77 -0.62 11.35 -3.75
N LYS A 78 -0.23 12.07 -4.81
CA LYS A 78 -0.35 13.53 -4.88
C LYS A 78 -1.80 13.99 -4.85
N ILE A 79 -2.70 13.29 -5.52
CA ILE A 79 -4.14 13.59 -5.50
C ILE A 79 -4.71 13.36 -4.10
N LEU A 80 -4.45 12.20 -3.49
CA LEU A 80 -4.87 11.91 -2.12
C LEU A 80 -4.31 12.95 -1.14
N GLY A 81 -3.02 13.26 -1.20
CA GLY A 81 -2.40 14.31 -0.38
C GLY A 81 -3.00 15.69 -0.60
N SER A 82 -3.50 16.00 -1.80
CA SER A 82 -4.24 17.24 -2.06
C SER A 82 -5.62 17.23 -1.42
N LEU A 83 -6.32 16.09 -1.48
CA LEU A 83 -7.65 15.93 -0.87
C LEU A 83 -7.61 16.07 0.66
N THR A 84 -6.51 15.71 1.32
CA THR A 84 -6.34 15.89 2.78
C THR A 84 -6.36 17.35 3.24
N ARG A 85 -6.34 18.31 2.32
CA ARG A 85 -6.50 19.73 2.65
C ARG A 85 -7.95 20.14 2.90
N GLN A 86 -8.89 19.28 2.55
CA GLN A 86 -10.30 19.53 2.80
C GLN A 86 -10.63 19.25 4.28
N PRO A 87 -11.31 20.17 4.97
CA PRO A 87 -11.55 20.05 6.42
C PRO A 87 -12.44 18.84 6.77
N ASN A 88 -13.17 18.30 5.81
CA ASN A 88 -14.10 17.19 6.02
C ASN A 88 -13.45 15.81 5.80
N VAL A 89 -12.19 15.77 5.38
CA VAL A 89 -11.47 14.50 5.21
C VAL A 89 -10.93 14.08 6.56
N SER A 90 -11.52 13.04 7.14
CA SER A 90 -11.17 12.51 8.45
C SER A 90 -10.14 11.38 8.39
N ALA A 91 -10.07 10.65 7.28
CA ALA A 91 -9.12 9.55 7.09
C ALA A 91 -8.80 9.34 5.59
N ILE A 92 -7.64 8.76 5.30
CA ILE A 92 -7.29 8.21 4.00
C ILE A 92 -7.21 6.69 4.12
N ASN A 93 -7.95 6.00 3.25
CA ASN A 93 -7.89 4.55 3.14
C ASN A 93 -6.92 4.18 2.00
N SER A 94 -5.82 3.56 2.33
CA SER A 94 -4.84 3.06 1.36
C SER A 94 -4.06 1.88 1.94
N ALA A 95 -3.56 1.01 1.09
CA ALA A 95 -2.74 -0.13 1.49
C ALA A 95 -3.37 -1.00 2.62
N GLY A 96 -4.69 -1.19 2.60
CA GLY A 96 -5.38 -2.01 3.61
C GLY A 96 -5.40 -1.44 5.03
N ARG A 97 -5.13 -0.14 5.20
CA ARG A 97 -5.15 0.57 6.47
C ARG A 97 -5.66 2.01 6.32
N LEU A 98 -5.99 2.63 7.44
CA LEU A 98 -6.32 4.05 7.49
C LEU A 98 -5.08 4.88 7.83
N PHE A 99 -5.05 6.09 7.34
CA PHE A 99 -4.04 7.09 7.65
C PHE A 99 -4.70 8.37 8.13
N GLU A 100 -4.11 8.97 9.14
CA GLU A 100 -4.41 10.33 9.55
C GLU A 100 -4.07 11.30 8.40
N PRO A 101 -4.98 12.25 8.05
CA PRO A 101 -4.77 13.13 6.90
C PRO A 101 -3.47 13.95 6.94
N GLU A 102 -3.09 14.46 8.11
CA GLU A 102 -1.85 15.24 8.25
C GLU A 102 -0.59 14.39 8.03
N ARG A 103 -0.55 13.20 8.62
CA ARG A 103 0.55 12.26 8.44
C ARG A 103 0.68 11.85 6.97
N PHE A 104 -0.45 11.46 6.35
CA PHE A 104 -0.46 11.09 4.93
C PHE A 104 0.07 12.23 4.05
N ARG A 105 -0.38 13.45 4.30
CA ARG A 105 0.09 14.64 3.58
C ARG A 105 1.60 14.87 3.77
N SER A 106 2.10 14.72 5.00
CA SER A 106 3.53 14.83 5.29
C SER A 106 4.36 13.83 4.51
N ASP A 107 3.94 12.57 4.48
CA ASP A 107 4.60 11.51 3.72
C ASP A 107 4.62 11.83 2.21
N VAL A 108 3.51 12.32 1.67
CA VAL A 108 3.43 12.74 0.25
C VAL A 108 4.34 13.93 -0.05
N LEU A 109 4.47 14.88 0.86
CA LEU A 109 5.35 16.03 0.67
C LEU A 109 6.83 15.63 0.54
N THR A 110 7.24 14.54 1.19
CA THR A 110 8.63 14.04 1.04
C THR A 110 8.96 13.68 -0.41
N MET A 111 7.98 13.22 -1.20
CA MET A 111 8.16 12.95 -2.64
C MET A 111 8.46 14.21 -3.47
N GLN A 112 8.06 15.38 -2.99
CA GLN A 112 8.27 16.64 -3.72
C GLN A 112 9.71 17.12 -3.61
N HIS A 113 10.42 16.68 -2.57
CA HIS A 113 11.79 17.08 -2.28
C HIS A 113 12.84 16.08 -2.77
N SER A 114 12.42 14.90 -3.24
CA SER A 114 13.33 13.87 -3.76
C SER A 114 12.63 13.02 -4.82
N GLU A 115 13.22 12.93 -6.00
CA GLU A 115 12.73 12.05 -7.07
C GLU A 115 12.83 10.57 -6.69
N THR A 116 13.75 10.22 -5.80
CA THR A 116 13.96 8.85 -5.31
C THR A 116 13.08 8.51 -4.11
N ALA A 117 12.54 9.51 -3.42
CA ALA A 117 11.61 9.26 -2.30
C ALA A 117 10.30 8.68 -2.83
N PHE A 118 9.90 7.56 -2.24
CA PHE A 118 8.66 6.88 -2.55
C PHE A 118 7.95 6.48 -1.26
N PRO A 119 6.73 6.93 -1.00
CA PRO A 119 6.03 6.65 0.25
C PRO A 119 5.45 5.24 0.22
N ILE A 120 6.31 4.24 0.22
CA ILE A 120 5.94 2.84 0.05
C ILE A 120 4.90 2.38 1.07
N PHE A 121 4.97 2.86 2.31
CA PHE A 121 4.03 2.51 3.38
C PHE A 121 2.61 3.02 3.14
N ASN A 122 2.43 4.03 2.29
CA ASN A 122 1.13 4.56 1.93
C ASN A 122 0.48 3.77 0.79
N ILE A 123 1.22 2.87 0.14
CA ILE A 123 0.78 2.13 -1.05
C ILE A 123 0.83 0.63 -0.84
N VAL A 124 1.83 0.14 -0.08
CA VAL A 124 2.04 -1.27 0.23
C VAL A 124 1.91 -1.48 1.73
N PHE A 125 1.11 -2.44 2.14
CA PHE A 125 1.02 -2.90 3.52
C PHE A 125 2.12 -3.93 3.80
N PHE A 126 2.76 -3.83 4.96
CA PHE A 126 3.78 -4.74 5.46
C PHE A 126 3.31 -5.36 6.77
N GLY A 127 2.65 -6.50 6.66
CA GLY A 127 2.11 -7.24 7.80
C GLY A 127 3.11 -8.21 8.40
N LEU A 128 2.95 -8.46 9.70
CA LEU A 128 3.63 -9.53 10.42
C LEU A 128 2.59 -10.41 11.09
N TRP A 129 2.83 -11.70 11.13
CA TRP A 129 1.96 -12.66 11.79
C TRP A 129 2.75 -13.85 12.35
N GLN A 130 2.14 -14.56 13.29
CA GLN A 130 2.65 -15.79 13.84
C GLN A 130 1.57 -16.87 13.72
N ARG A 131 1.97 -18.09 13.47
CA ARG A 131 1.04 -19.22 13.42
C ARG A 131 0.56 -19.59 14.81
N GLU A 132 1.47 -19.59 15.77
CA GLU A 132 1.24 -19.86 17.19
C GLU A 132 2.04 -18.85 18.02
N GLU A 133 1.69 -18.66 19.30
CA GLU A 133 2.24 -17.61 20.16
C GLU A 133 3.78 -17.60 20.24
N ASP A 134 4.42 -18.77 20.22
CA ASP A 134 5.88 -18.93 20.30
C ASP A 134 6.54 -19.29 18.96
N SER A 135 5.79 -19.31 17.85
CA SER A 135 6.36 -19.62 16.53
C SER A 135 7.17 -18.44 15.98
N PRO A 136 8.16 -18.69 15.11
CA PRO A 136 8.86 -17.61 14.41
C PRO A 136 7.91 -16.72 13.65
N LEU A 137 8.26 -15.43 13.54
CA LEU A 137 7.47 -14.44 12.80
C LEU A 137 7.53 -14.69 11.30
N SER A 138 6.41 -14.46 10.68
CA SER A 138 6.28 -14.39 9.23
C SER A 138 5.90 -12.98 8.82
N GLY A 139 6.40 -12.55 7.65
CA GLY A 139 6.06 -11.26 7.06
C GLY A 139 5.37 -11.44 5.72
N TYR A 140 4.48 -10.51 5.36
CA TYR A 140 3.82 -10.47 4.06
C TYR A 140 3.58 -9.03 3.61
N THR A 141 3.40 -8.84 2.31
CA THR A 141 2.95 -7.57 1.74
C THR A 141 1.57 -7.68 1.14
N LEU A 142 0.87 -6.54 1.00
CA LEU A 142 -0.34 -6.39 0.20
C LEU A 142 -0.24 -5.10 -0.59
N GLY A 143 -0.50 -5.17 -1.91
CA GLY A 143 -0.57 -4.00 -2.79
C GLY A 143 0.55 -3.89 -3.83
N LEU A 144 1.43 -4.87 -3.97
CA LEU A 144 2.41 -4.91 -5.04
C LEU A 144 1.79 -5.22 -6.41
N ASP A 145 0.58 -5.75 -6.46
CA ASP A 145 -0.24 -5.92 -7.64
C ASP A 145 -0.43 -4.62 -8.43
N ARG A 146 -0.46 -3.46 -7.74
CA ARG A 146 -0.49 -2.12 -8.35
C ARG A 146 0.72 -1.82 -9.22
N PHE A 147 1.80 -2.55 -9.03
CA PHE A 147 3.04 -2.48 -9.80
C PHE A 147 3.22 -3.70 -10.72
N ALA A 148 2.14 -4.45 -10.96
CA ALA A 148 2.15 -5.71 -11.70
C ALA A 148 3.14 -6.74 -11.14
N CYS A 149 3.36 -6.71 -9.83
CA CYS A 149 4.23 -7.62 -9.10
C CYS A 149 3.43 -8.46 -8.11
N PRO A 150 3.76 -9.74 -7.91
CA PRO A 150 3.22 -10.53 -6.81
C PRO A 150 3.63 -9.92 -5.47
N ASP A 151 2.74 -10.04 -4.47
CA ASP A 151 3.09 -9.73 -3.10
C ASP A 151 4.18 -10.69 -2.58
N LEU A 152 4.86 -10.29 -1.52
CA LEU A 152 6.00 -10.99 -0.94
C LEU A 152 5.62 -11.68 0.35
N GLU A 153 6.24 -12.83 0.62
CA GLU A 153 6.19 -13.50 1.92
C GLU A 153 7.59 -13.93 2.37
N ILE A 154 7.89 -13.72 3.68
CA ILE A 154 8.99 -14.33 4.41
C ILE A 154 8.36 -15.15 5.51
N LEU A 155 8.49 -16.48 5.46
CA LEU A 155 7.84 -17.37 6.42
C LEU A 155 8.82 -17.80 7.52
N GLU A 156 8.30 -17.87 8.75
CA GLU A 156 8.97 -18.44 9.91
C GLU A 156 10.43 -17.96 10.08
N SER A 157 10.64 -16.65 9.95
CA SER A 157 11.97 -16.05 10.08
C SER A 157 12.43 -15.99 11.52
N PRO A 158 13.70 -16.35 11.80
CA PRO A 158 14.30 -16.18 13.13
C PRO A 158 14.69 -14.73 13.41
N ASP A 159 14.54 -13.83 12.45
CA ASP A 159 14.96 -12.44 12.57
C ASP A 159 13.95 -11.61 13.40
N ALA A 160 14.44 -10.51 13.97
CA ALA A 160 13.59 -9.56 14.69
C ALA A 160 12.56 -8.91 13.75
N PRO A 161 11.39 -8.50 14.25
CA PRO A 161 10.31 -7.89 13.45
C PRO A 161 10.77 -6.75 12.55
N ALA A 162 11.65 -5.89 13.05
CA ALA A 162 12.19 -4.76 12.29
C ALA A 162 13.07 -5.20 11.11
N VAL A 163 13.83 -6.31 11.27
CA VAL A 163 14.69 -6.87 10.22
C VAL A 163 13.84 -7.49 9.13
N ILE A 164 12.83 -8.31 9.49
CA ILE A 164 11.90 -8.90 8.52
C ILE A 164 11.23 -7.80 7.69
N ARG A 165 10.76 -6.74 8.35
CA ARG A 165 10.12 -5.62 7.67
C ARG A 165 11.09 -4.89 6.74
N ALA A 166 12.34 -4.65 7.16
CA ALA A 166 13.37 -4.03 6.32
C ALA A 166 13.70 -4.88 5.08
N GLN A 167 13.78 -6.19 5.23
CA GLN A 167 14.02 -7.13 4.13
C GLN A 167 12.86 -7.09 3.11
N MET A 168 11.61 -7.12 3.58
CA MET A 168 10.43 -7.01 2.71
C MET A 168 10.36 -5.66 1.97
N ILE A 169 10.66 -4.55 2.67
CA ILE A 169 10.72 -3.21 2.04
C ILE A 169 11.77 -3.19 0.94
N ALA A 170 12.98 -3.71 1.21
CA ALA A 170 14.05 -3.76 0.24
C ALA A 170 13.66 -4.59 -0.99
N ALA A 171 13.06 -5.77 -0.79
CA ALA A 171 12.59 -6.62 -1.89
C ALA A 171 11.47 -5.95 -2.71
N ALA A 172 10.50 -5.32 -2.05
CA ALA A 172 9.43 -4.58 -2.70
C ALA A 172 9.98 -3.42 -3.53
N MET A 173 10.94 -2.66 -2.98
CA MET A 173 11.60 -1.56 -3.71
C MET A 173 12.40 -2.06 -4.91
N VAL A 174 13.02 -3.24 -4.85
CA VAL A 174 13.71 -3.86 -6.00
C VAL A 174 12.69 -4.12 -7.12
N GLN A 175 11.52 -4.72 -6.84
CA GLN A 175 10.48 -4.96 -7.83
C GLN A 175 9.94 -3.65 -8.41
N ILE A 176 9.58 -2.69 -7.56
CA ILE A 176 9.02 -1.40 -7.98
C ILE A 176 10.01 -0.61 -8.84
N THR A 177 11.26 -0.50 -8.40
CA THR A 177 12.30 0.26 -9.13
C THR A 177 12.65 -0.39 -10.46
N ARG A 178 12.66 -1.72 -10.50
CA ARG A 178 12.90 -2.50 -11.73
C ARG A 178 11.71 -2.44 -12.69
N GLY A 179 10.51 -2.18 -12.17
CA GLY A 179 9.24 -2.29 -12.91
C GLY A 179 8.92 -3.74 -13.33
N ALA A 180 9.41 -4.72 -12.58
CA ALA A 180 9.21 -6.13 -12.86
C ALA A 180 9.28 -6.99 -11.59
N ALA A 181 8.49 -8.06 -11.57
CA ALA A 181 8.50 -9.06 -10.51
C ALA A 181 9.87 -9.76 -10.39
N LEU A 182 10.16 -10.24 -9.18
CA LEU A 182 11.24 -11.20 -8.96
C LEU A 182 10.94 -12.50 -9.73
N LYS A 183 11.94 -13.04 -10.38
CA LYS A 183 11.79 -14.30 -11.14
C LYS A 183 11.86 -15.50 -10.18
N ASP A 184 11.15 -16.56 -10.53
CA ASP A 184 11.29 -17.83 -9.83
C ASP A 184 12.74 -18.32 -9.86
N GLY A 185 13.28 -18.67 -8.68
CA GLY A 185 14.68 -19.03 -8.51
C GLY A 185 15.66 -17.86 -8.43
N GLU A 186 15.23 -16.60 -8.55
CA GLU A 186 16.11 -15.43 -8.44
C GLU A 186 16.69 -15.32 -7.03
N VAL A 187 17.98 -14.99 -6.98
CA VAL A 187 18.72 -14.80 -5.71
C VAL A 187 19.01 -13.33 -5.50
N LEU A 188 18.77 -12.82 -4.30
CA LEU A 188 18.99 -11.42 -3.94
C LEU A 188 19.51 -11.30 -2.50
N THR A 189 20.33 -10.29 -2.26
CA THR A 189 20.84 -9.98 -0.90
C THR A 189 20.05 -8.83 -0.30
N LEU A 190 19.42 -9.08 0.84
CA LEU A 190 18.60 -8.11 1.57
C LEU A 190 19.10 -8.00 3.00
N SER A 191 19.54 -6.82 3.39
CA SER A 191 20.05 -6.56 4.76
C SER A 191 21.10 -7.58 5.24
N GLY A 192 21.97 -8.02 4.33
CA GLY A 192 23.05 -8.99 4.64
C GLY A 192 22.66 -10.46 4.57
N THR A 193 21.40 -10.78 4.40
CA THR A 193 20.91 -12.16 4.20
C THR A 193 20.66 -12.43 2.72
N ILE A 194 21.05 -13.59 2.25
CA ILE A 194 20.83 -14.04 0.87
C ILE A 194 19.51 -14.81 0.81
N PHE A 195 18.60 -14.36 -0.04
CA PHE A 195 17.29 -14.96 -0.26
C PHE A 195 17.17 -15.54 -1.65
N LYS A 196 16.42 -16.64 -1.76
CA LYS A 196 15.91 -17.17 -3.02
C LYS A 196 14.42 -16.86 -3.13
N ALA A 197 14.01 -16.31 -4.26
CA ALA A 197 12.63 -16.03 -4.59
C ALA A 197 11.96 -17.25 -5.23
N GLU A 198 10.76 -17.62 -4.80
CA GLU A 198 9.99 -18.73 -5.39
C GLU A 198 8.50 -18.35 -5.42
N LEU A 199 7.84 -18.54 -6.57
CA LEU A 199 6.40 -18.32 -6.70
C LEU A 199 5.63 -19.50 -6.10
N LYS A 200 4.80 -19.21 -5.09
CA LYS A 200 4.01 -20.22 -4.35
C LYS A 200 2.62 -19.69 -3.98
N ALA A 201 1.73 -20.60 -3.60
CA ALA A 201 0.48 -20.21 -2.96
C ALA A 201 0.76 -19.45 -1.67
N SER A 202 0.04 -18.35 -1.47
CA SER A 202 0.18 -17.52 -0.27
C SER A 202 -0.24 -18.27 0.98
N SER A 203 0.53 -18.08 2.05
CA SER A 203 0.19 -18.54 3.40
C SER A 203 -0.64 -17.51 4.18
N ALA A 204 -0.49 -16.22 3.84
CA ALA A 204 -1.18 -15.12 4.51
C ALA A 204 -2.53 -14.79 3.86
N VAL A 205 -2.66 -14.95 2.52
CA VAL A 205 -3.84 -14.56 1.76
C VAL A 205 -4.40 -15.76 0.97
N PRO A 206 -5.51 -16.36 1.42
CA PRO A 206 -6.10 -17.52 0.75
C PRO A 206 -6.39 -17.26 -0.73
N GLY A 207 -5.96 -18.17 -1.60
CA GLY A 207 -6.21 -18.12 -3.04
C GLY A 207 -5.27 -17.21 -3.84
N ALA A 208 -4.39 -16.45 -3.18
CA ALA A 208 -3.36 -15.66 -3.85
C ALA A 208 -2.11 -16.48 -4.16
N VAL A 209 -1.31 -16.00 -5.11
CA VAL A 209 0.05 -16.45 -5.39
C VAL A 209 1.00 -15.32 -5.04
N THR A 210 2.02 -15.62 -4.24
CA THR A 210 3.01 -14.66 -3.75
C THR A 210 4.42 -15.12 -4.06
N THR A 211 5.37 -14.20 -4.01
CA THR A 211 6.79 -14.53 -4.05
C THR A 211 7.28 -14.81 -2.63
N HIS A 212 7.59 -16.07 -2.34
CA HIS A 212 8.22 -16.47 -1.09
C HIS A 212 9.71 -16.18 -1.15
N LEU A 213 10.22 -15.50 -0.15
CA LEU A 213 11.64 -15.22 0.04
C LEU A 213 12.18 -16.16 1.11
N THR A 214 12.95 -17.16 0.69
CA THR A 214 13.56 -18.15 1.58
C THR A 214 15.03 -17.82 1.78
N ALA A 215 15.45 -17.59 3.02
CA ALA A 215 16.85 -17.37 3.34
C ALA A 215 17.67 -18.64 3.05
N ILE A 216 18.75 -18.51 2.25
CA ILE A 216 19.65 -19.60 1.90
C ILE A 216 21.03 -19.44 2.53
N GLU A 217 21.40 -18.21 2.92
CA GLU A 217 22.67 -17.92 3.58
C GLU A 217 22.55 -16.59 4.36
N LYS A 218 23.30 -16.48 5.48
CA LYS A 218 23.42 -15.27 6.33
C LYS A 218 24.85 -14.76 6.35
#